data_518cb494931d17043f05f18904a5a64b
#
_entry.id   518cb494931d17043f05f18904a5a64b
#
_cell.length_a   1.000
_cell.length_b   1.000
_cell.length_c   1.000
_cell.angle_alpha   90.00
_cell.angle_beta   90.00
_cell.angle_gamma   90.00
#
_symmetry.space_group_name_H-M   'P 1'
#
loop_
_entity.id
_entity.type
_entity.pdbx_description
1 polymer ?
#
loop_
_entity_poly.entity_id
_entity_poly.type
_entity_poly.pdbx_seq_one_letter_code
_entity_poly.pdbx_strand_id
1 'polypeptide(L)'
;MHQPGQAACTGDALRAGIGLRQPHYAEVIESKPPLGFIEVHSENFFADGGAALAVLHQARERYDVSLHGVGLGLGSAAGVDAWHLERLERLVQRIDPLRVSDHASFARAPQSPGSAVLHANDLLPLAFTPAALAILCANVTQVQERLKRPILVENLSAYLSFADDSIAEPALFAALCERSGCGMLLDVNNIMVNALNEGVDDPLAHCKRYIDALPPGIVGEIHLAGYCETDQIVIDDHGSRVRADVWALYEHALRRFGALPTLVEWDTDVPPLAVLTGEADHASMLLQRVAAGDTVAA
;
A
#
# COMPACT_ATOMS: atom_id res chain seq x y z
N MET A 1 5.28 -19.50 20.88
CA MET A 1 4.39 -18.31 20.89
C MET A 1 5.28 -17.12 21.25
N HIS A 2 5.77 -16.40 20.23
CA HIS A 2 6.48 -15.13 20.44
C HIS A 2 5.55 -14.06 19.92
N GLN A 3 5.01 -13.23 20.81
CA GLN A 3 4.37 -11.99 20.42
C GLN A 3 5.44 -11.06 19.87
N PRO A 4 5.28 -10.44 18.70
CA PRO A 4 6.17 -9.38 18.29
C PRO A 4 5.96 -8.21 19.24
N GLY A 5 7.04 -7.86 19.97
CA GLY A 5 7.03 -6.74 20.91
C GLY A 5 6.65 -5.46 20.20
N GLN A 6 5.66 -4.75 20.75
CA GLN A 6 5.42 -3.34 20.44
C GLN A 6 6.70 -2.57 20.78
N ALA A 7 7.49 -2.24 19.78
CA ALA A 7 8.55 -1.26 19.93
C ALA A 7 7.91 0.07 20.32
N ALA A 8 8.30 0.62 21.47
CA ALA A 8 7.89 1.96 21.87
C ALA A 8 8.32 2.96 20.79
N CYS A 9 7.35 3.56 20.10
CA CYS A 9 7.58 4.56 19.08
C CYS A 9 8.31 5.76 19.69
N THR A 10 9.54 6.01 19.23
CA THR A 10 10.24 7.28 19.47
C THR A 10 9.56 8.39 18.65
N GLY A 11 9.74 9.67 19.01
CA GLY A 11 8.99 10.80 18.40
C GLY A 11 9.03 10.90 16.86
N ASP A 12 10.02 10.32 16.19
CA ASP A 12 10.08 10.21 14.72
C ASP A 12 9.15 9.10 14.16
N ALA A 13 8.80 8.10 14.94
CA ALA A 13 7.90 7.01 14.55
C ALA A 13 6.41 7.45 14.41
N LEU A 14 6.07 8.66 14.86
CA LEU A 14 4.74 9.26 14.72
C LEU A 14 4.69 10.33 13.62
N ARG A 15 5.54 10.21 12.61
CA ARG A 15 5.52 11.04 11.41
C ARG A 15 5.11 10.20 10.22
N ALA A 16 4.26 10.77 9.38
CA ALA A 16 3.90 10.15 8.10
C ALA A 16 5.09 10.15 7.14
N GLY A 17 5.09 9.20 6.23
CA GLY A 17 5.99 9.12 5.09
C GLY A 17 5.39 9.76 3.84
N ILE A 18 6.22 9.85 2.81
CA ILE A 18 5.80 10.23 1.46
C ILE A 18 6.34 9.27 0.41
N GLY A 19 5.60 9.13 -0.69
CA GLY A 19 6.12 8.52 -1.90
C GLY A 19 7.26 9.37 -2.48
N LEU A 20 8.49 8.82 -2.53
CA LEU A 20 9.63 9.50 -3.14
C LEU A 20 9.61 9.31 -4.65
N ARG A 21 9.22 10.35 -5.39
CA ARG A 21 9.15 10.35 -6.85
C ARG A 21 10.29 11.17 -7.46
N GLN A 22 10.66 10.86 -8.68
CA GLN A 22 11.82 11.43 -9.37
C GLN A 22 11.93 12.97 -9.32
N PRO A 23 10.84 13.74 -9.47
CA PRO A 23 10.91 15.20 -9.37
C PRO A 23 11.40 15.72 -8.00
N HIS A 24 11.24 14.95 -6.93
CA HIS A 24 11.61 15.35 -5.57
C HIS A 24 13.00 14.89 -5.13
N TYR A 25 13.71 14.05 -5.91
CA TYR A 25 14.95 13.41 -5.47
C TYR A 25 15.99 14.40 -4.95
N ALA A 26 16.31 15.44 -5.72
CA ALA A 26 17.31 16.43 -5.33
C ALA A 26 16.86 17.20 -4.08
N GLU A 27 15.63 17.69 -4.08
CA GLU A 27 15.11 18.52 -3.01
C GLU A 27 15.00 17.76 -1.66
N VAL A 28 14.57 16.49 -1.68
CA VAL A 28 14.50 15.64 -0.46
C VAL A 28 15.90 15.39 0.11
N ILE A 29 16.89 15.11 -0.75
CA ILE A 29 18.27 14.89 -0.30
C ILE A 29 18.88 16.18 0.28
N GLU A 30 18.64 17.33 -0.35
CA GLU A 30 19.21 18.61 0.06
C GLU A 30 18.53 19.20 1.30
N SER A 31 17.18 19.26 1.28
CA SER A 31 16.39 19.90 2.35
C SER A 31 16.15 19.00 3.57
N LYS A 32 16.18 17.69 3.37
CA LYS A 32 15.98 16.68 4.43
C LYS A 32 14.71 16.94 5.26
N PRO A 33 13.53 17.03 4.66
CA PRO A 33 12.30 17.30 5.39
C PRO A 33 12.07 16.28 6.52
N PRO A 34 11.39 16.65 7.60
CA PRO A 34 11.20 15.81 8.78
C PRO A 34 10.08 14.76 8.52
N LEU A 35 10.40 13.69 7.81
CA LEU A 35 9.51 12.57 7.47
C LEU A 35 9.74 11.38 8.39
N GLY A 36 8.71 10.55 8.58
CA GLY A 36 8.82 9.27 9.30
C GLY A 36 9.58 8.22 8.50
N PHE A 37 9.32 8.17 7.20
CA PHE A 37 9.97 7.28 6.23
C PHE A 37 9.72 7.79 4.81
N ILE A 38 10.35 7.17 3.84
CA ILE A 38 10.07 7.34 2.41
C ILE A 38 9.67 6.01 1.79
N GLU A 39 8.83 6.07 0.78
CA GLU A 39 8.49 4.90 -0.01
C GLU A 39 8.86 5.08 -1.47
N VAL A 40 9.28 3.99 -2.11
CA VAL A 40 9.60 3.97 -3.53
C VAL A 40 8.95 2.77 -4.21
N HIS A 41 8.58 2.94 -5.49
CA HIS A 41 8.19 1.80 -6.32
C HIS A 41 9.43 0.94 -6.60
N SER A 42 9.40 -0.30 -6.15
CA SER A 42 10.52 -1.24 -6.17
C SER A 42 11.09 -1.42 -7.57
N GLU A 43 10.23 -1.50 -8.57
CA GLU A 43 10.57 -1.77 -9.96
C GLU A 43 11.49 -0.69 -10.58
N ASN A 44 11.37 0.54 -10.12
CA ASN A 44 12.22 1.65 -10.58
C ASN A 44 13.69 1.49 -10.14
N PHE A 45 13.98 0.57 -9.23
CA PHE A 45 15.30 0.36 -8.63
C PHE A 45 15.86 -1.05 -8.88
N PHE A 46 15.31 -1.81 -9.82
CA PHE A 46 15.76 -3.17 -10.15
C PHE A 46 17.07 -3.23 -10.98
N ALA A 47 17.56 -2.09 -11.43
CA ALA A 47 18.84 -2.01 -12.11
C ALA A 47 20.01 -2.35 -11.15
N ASP A 48 21.10 -2.89 -11.70
CA ASP A 48 22.28 -3.24 -10.91
C ASP A 48 23.11 -2.01 -10.45
N GLY A 49 22.78 -0.80 -10.96
CA GLY A 49 23.40 0.47 -10.62
C GLY A 49 22.70 1.63 -11.32
N GLY A 50 23.32 2.79 -11.32
CA GLY A 50 22.81 4.00 -11.98
C GLY A 50 22.36 5.09 -11.01
N ALA A 51 21.90 6.22 -11.56
CA ALA A 51 21.59 7.42 -10.79
C ALA A 51 20.42 7.20 -9.80
N ALA A 52 19.37 6.52 -10.22
CA ALA A 52 18.22 6.26 -9.35
C ALA A 52 18.62 5.50 -8.09
N LEU A 53 19.37 4.40 -8.24
CA LEU A 53 19.83 3.60 -7.12
C LEU A 53 20.81 4.37 -6.21
N ALA A 54 21.66 5.23 -6.78
CA ALA A 54 22.54 6.11 -5.99
C ALA A 54 21.73 7.09 -5.14
N VAL A 55 20.66 7.65 -5.68
CA VAL A 55 19.72 8.51 -4.95
C VAL A 55 19.04 7.75 -3.81
N LEU A 56 18.55 6.52 -4.06
CA LEU A 56 17.92 5.71 -3.04
C LEU A 56 18.89 5.38 -1.89
N HIS A 57 20.16 5.10 -2.19
CA HIS A 57 21.17 4.91 -1.15
C HIS A 57 21.40 6.18 -0.31
N GLN A 58 21.50 7.35 -0.94
CA GLN A 58 21.62 8.61 -0.20
C GLN A 58 20.39 8.91 0.67
N ALA A 59 19.20 8.64 0.15
CA ALA A 59 17.97 8.82 0.91
C ALA A 59 17.89 7.85 2.11
N ARG A 60 18.34 6.58 1.93
CA ARG A 60 18.40 5.56 2.99
C ARG A 60 19.35 5.93 4.14
N GLU A 61 20.38 6.75 3.90
CA GLU A 61 21.25 7.25 4.97
C GLU A 61 20.50 8.14 5.98
N ARG A 62 19.37 8.72 5.56
CA ARG A 62 18.58 9.67 6.37
C ARG A 62 17.23 9.12 6.81
N TYR A 63 16.58 8.33 5.94
CA TYR A 63 15.22 7.86 6.14
C TYR A 63 15.16 6.33 6.15
N ASP A 64 14.24 5.79 6.93
CA ASP A 64 13.78 4.43 6.70
C ASP A 64 13.06 4.35 5.35
N VAL A 65 13.20 3.22 4.67
CA VAL A 65 12.64 3.00 3.33
C VAL A 65 11.58 1.90 3.38
N SER A 66 10.41 2.18 2.82
CA SER A 66 9.43 1.18 2.41
C SER A 66 9.63 0.88 0.93
N LEU A 67 9.63 -0.40 0.54
CA LEU A 67 9.65 -0.85 -0.85
C LEU A 67 8.26 -1.31 -1.21
N HIS A 68 7.59 -0.56 -2.08
CA HIS A 68 6.26 -0.88 -2.58
C HIS A 68 6.35 -1.44 -4.00
N GLY A 69 5.82 -2.62 -4.22
CA GLY A 69 5.82 -3.30 -5.52
C GLY A 69 4.50 -3.08 -6.26
N VAL A 70 4.60 -2.94 -7.57
CA VAL A 70 3.45 -2.81 -8.47
C VAL A 70 3.40 -3.91 -9.53
N GLY A 71 4.25 -4.94 -9.42
CA GLY A 71 4.41 -5.88 -10.51
C GLY A 71 4.54 -7.36 -10.11
N LEU A 72 4.52 -7.75 -8.85
CA LEU A 72 4.56 -9.16 -8.46
C LEU A 72 3.34 -9.93 -8.95
N GLY A 73 2.17 -9.26 -9.01
CA GLY A 73 0.92 -9.89 -9.41
C GLY A 73 0.56 -11.08 -8.52
N LEU A 74 0.51 -10.85 -7.20
CA LEU A 74 0.37 -11.87 -6.15
C LEU A 74 -0.83 -12.79 -6.35
N GLY A 75 -1.90 -12.32 -7.00
CA GLY A 75 -3.10 -13.10 -7.32
C GLY A 75 -3.02 -13.88 -8.64
N SER A 76 -1.90 -13.85 -9.35
CA SER A 76 -1.78 -14.53 -10.64
C SER A 76 -1.75 -16.05 -10.48
N ALA A 77 -2.67 -16.75 -11.13
CA ALA A 77 -2.68 -18.22 -11.17
C ALA A 77 -1.45 -18.82 -11.87
N ALA A 78 -0.78 -18.04 -12.72
CA ALA A 78 0.50 -18.41 -13.33
C ALA A 78 1.69 -18.36 -12.36
N GLY A 79 1.46 -17.95 -11.11
CA GLY A 79 2.50 -17.77 -10.09
C GLY A 79 3.29 -16.48 -10.24
N VAL A 80 4.18 -16.21 -9.29
CA VAL A 80 5.07 -15.05 -9.28
C VAL A 80 6.18 -15.22 -10.31
N ASP A 81 6.58 -14.13 -10.97
CA ASP A 81 7.70 -14.13 -11.92
C ASP A 81 9.05 -14.31 -11.20
N ALA A 82 9.79 -15.35 -11.56
CA ALA A 82 11.06 -15.66 -10.91
C ALA A 82 12.11 -14.57 -11.09
N TRP A 83 12.15 -13.91 -12.26
CA TRP A 83 13.08 -12.81 -12.53
C TRP A 83 12.72 -11.58 -11.70
N HIS A 84 11.41 -11.25 -11.61
CA HIS A 84 10.93 -10.14 -10.80
C HIS A 84 11.26 -10.36 -9.32
N LEU A 85 10.93 -11.53 -8.81
CA LEU A 85 11.19 -11.88 -7.39
C LEU A 85 12.70 -11.89 -7.06
N GLU A 86 13.56 -12.32 -7.99
CA GLU A 86 15.01 -12.23 -7.82
C GLU A 86 15.50 -10.78 -7.74
N ARG A 87 14.94 -9.87 -8.57
CA ARG A 87 15.29 -8.45 -8.55
C ARG A 87 14.84 -7.79 -7.25
N LEU A 88 13.63 -8.10 -6.80
CA LEU A 88 13.12 -7.61 -5.52
C LEU A 88 13.98 -8.12 -4.35
N GLU A 89 14.36 -9.40 -4.34
CA GLU A 89 15.24 -9.96 -3.31
C GLU A 89 16.57 -9.21 -3.25
N ARG A 90 17.20 -8.96 -4.40
CA ARG A 90 18.47 -8.19 -4.45
C ARG A 90 18.30 -6.77 -3.94
N LEU A 91 17.19 -6.12 -4.28
CA LEU A 91 16.89 -4.76 -3.79
C LEU A 91 16.68 -4.77 -2.27
N VAL A 92 15.91 -5.73 -1.75
CA VAL A 92 15.69 -5.91 -0.30
C VAL A 92 17.01 -6.11 0.44
N GLN A 93 17.90 -6.98 -0.07
CA GLN A 93 19.22 -7.21 0.53
C GLN A 93 20.12 -5.97 0.51
N ARG A 94 19.99 -5.13 -0.52
CA ARG A 94 20.80 -3.93 -0.73
C ARG A 94 20.37 -2.74 0.12
N ILE A 95 19.05 -2.57 0.27
CA ILE A 95 18.46 -1.39 0.94
C ILE A 95 18.14 -1.68 2.40
N ASP A 96 17.91 -2.95 2.74
CA ASP A 96 17.39 -3.35 4.05
C ASP A 96 16.17 -2.51 4.48
N PRO A 97 15.07 -2.61 3.72
CA PRO A 97 13.91 -1.75 3.92
C PRO A 97 13.20 -2.06 5.24
N LEU A 98 12.49 -1.07 5.78
CA LEU A 98 11.65 -1.25 6.95
C LEU A 98 10.46 -2.18 6.62
N ARG A 99 9.86 -1.98 5.44
CA ARG A 99 8.70 -2.74 4.94
C ARG A 99 8.86 -3.09 3.47
N VAL A 100 8.15 -4.12 3.06
CA VAL A 100 7.95 -4.51 1.66
C VAL A 100 6.47 -4.78 1.47
N SER A 101 5.88 -4.22 0.43
CA SER A 101 4.46 -4.38 0.09
C SER A 101 4.26 -4.62 -1.40
N ASP A 102 3.14 -5.20 -1.77
CA ASP A 102 2.62 -5.30 -3.13
C ASP A 102 1.10 -5.55 -3.08
N HIS A 103 0.42 -5.49 -4.22
CA HIS A 103 -1.03 -5.46 -4.31
C HIS A 103 -1.69 -6.84 -4.36
N ALA A 104 -2.93 -6.92 -3.89
CA ALA A 104 -3.82 -8.07 -4.08
C ALA A 104 -4.39 -8.08 -5.52
N SER A 105 -3.50 -8.09 -6.52
CA SER A 105 -3.83 -8.03 -7.95
C SER A 105 -3.33 -9.24 -8.70
N PHE A 106 -3.89 -9.50 -9.89
CA PHE A 106 -3.20 -10.34 -10.85
C PHE A 106 -2.66 -9.50 -12.01
N ALA A 107 -1.55 -9.95 -12.62
CA ALA A 107 -0.95 -9.29 -13.77
C ALA A 107 -0.47 -10.29 -14.82
N ARG A 108 -0.50 -11.59 -14.53
CA ARG A 108 0.13 -12.62 -15.34
C ARG A 108 -0.86 -13.73 -15.69
N ALA A 109 -1.02 -13.97 -16.98
CA ALA A 109 -1.85 -15.07 -17.49
C ALA A 109 -1.31 -15.58 -18.83
N PRO A 110 -1.49 -16.88 -19.16
CA PRO A 110 -1.28 -17.36 -20.52
C PRO A 110 -2.43 -16.87 -21.41
N GLN A 111 -2.12 -16.47 -22.63
CA GLN A 111 -3.14 -16.05 -23.61
C GLN A 111 -4.07 -17.20 -24.02
N SER A 112 -3.54 -18.43 -23.99
CA SER A 112 -4.28 -19.67 -24.22
C SER A 112 -3.59 -20.82 -23.48
N PRO A 113 -4.26 -21.95 -23.22
CA PRO A 113 -3.63 -23.09 -22.56
C PRO A 113 -2.32 -23.51 -23.25
N GLY A 114 -1.21 -23.53 -22.50
CA GLY A 114 0.12 -23.91 -23.01
C GLY A 114 0.89 -22.81 -23.74
N SER A 115 0.34 -21.60 -23.89
CA SER A 115 1.10 -20.45 -24.43
C SER A 115 2.03 -19.81 -23.40
N ALA A 116 2.90 -18.93 -23.88
CA ALA A 116 3.73 -18.11 -22.98
C ALA A 116 2.86 -17.26 -22.06
N VAL A 117 3.33 -17.09 -20.82
CA VAL A 117 2.67 -16.20 -19.86
C VAL A 117 2.98 -14.75 -20.25
N LEU A 118 1.95 -13.94 -20.39
CA LEU A 118 2.02 -12.51 -20.63
C LEU A 118 1.90 -11.76 -19.30
N HIS A 119 2.47 -10.56 -19.24
CA HIS A 119 2.33 -9.62 -18.15
C HIS A 119 1.53 -8.41 -18.63
N ALA A 120 0.48 -8.04 -17.90
CA ALA A 120 -0.41 -6.95 -18.30
C ALA A 120 0.18 -5.56 -18.05
N ASN A 121 1.19 -5.44 -17.19
CA ASN A 121 1.70 -4.15 -16.66
C ASN A 121 0.57 -3.30 -16.07
N ASP A 122 -0.32 -3.94 -15.35
CA ASP A 122 -1.47 -3.32 -14.71
C ASP A 122 -1.85 -4.11 -13.45
N LEU A 123 -2.55 -3.46 -12.54
CA LEU A 123 -3.08 -4.02 -11.30
C LEU A 123 -4.51 -4.51 -11.53
N LEU A 124 -4.66 -5.72 -12.04
CA LEU A 124 -5.97 -6.27 -12.37
C LEU A 124 -6.64 -6.87 -11.12
N PRO A 125 -7.95 -6.59 -10.89
CA PRO A 125 -8.66 -7.04 -9.70
C PRO A 125 -8.89 -8.55 -9.70
N LEU A 126 -8.97 -9.13 -8.50
CA LEU A 126 -9.24 -10.55 -8.30
C LEU A 126 -10.74 -10.81 -8.10
N ALA A 127 -11.21 -11.97 -8.56
CA ALA A 127 -12.47 -12.50 -8.06
C ALA A 127 -12.31 -12.94 -6.59
N PHE A 128 -13.17 -12.48 -5.69
CA PHE A 128 -13.09 -12.80 -4.25
C PHE A 128 -13.69 -14.17 -3.96
N THR A 129 -12.97 -15.22 -4.37
CA THR A 129 -13.36 -16.62 -4.25
C THR A 129 -12.36 -17.42 -3.40
N PRO A 130 -12.75 -18.58 -2.86
CA PRO A 130 -11.82 -19.47 -2.16
C PRO A 130 -10.62 -19.92 -3.03
N ALA A 131 -10.83 -20.04 -4.34
CA ALA A 131 -9.77 -20.41 -5.28
C ALA A 131 -8.74 -19.28 -5.46
N ALA A 132 -9.19 -18.04 -5.65
CA ALA A 132 -8.30 -16.89 -5.75
C ALA A 132 -7.55 -16.65 -4.41
N LEU A 133 -8.22 -16.80 -3.27
CA LEU A 133 -7.58 -16.72 -1.96
C LEU A 133 -6.48 -17.78 -1.79
N ALA A 134 -6.70 -19.01 -2.25
CA ALA A 134 -5.69 -20.07 -2.18
C ALA A 134 -4.45 -19.74 -3.03
N ILE A 135 -4.65 -19.18 -4.23
CA ILE A 135 -3.57 -18.72 -5.11
C ILE A 135 -2.79 -17.58 -4.45
N LEU A 136 -3.51 -16.58 -3.95
CA LEU A 136 -2.91 -15.42 -3.27
C LEU A 136 -2.07 -15.86 -2.06
N CYS A 137 -2.60 -16.73 -1.19
CA CYS A 137 -1.86 -17.28 -0.06
C CYS A 137 -0.58 -18.02 -0.48
N ALA A 138 -0.66 -18.85 -1.54
CA ALA A 138 0.51 -19.59 -2.02
C ALA A 138 1.61 -18.66 -2.54
N ASN A 139 1.24 -17.66 -3.34
CA ASN A 139 2.18 -16.71 -3.92
C ASN A 139 2.79 -15.79 -2.85
N VAL A 140 2.00 -15.28 -1.91
CA VAL A 140 2.47 -14.49 -0.76
C VAL A 140 3.45 -15.30 0.08
N THR A 141 3.13 -16.56 0.38
CA THR A 141 4.04 -17.44 1.13
C THR A 141 5.37 -17.64 0.38
N GLN A 142 5.32 -17.89 -0.93
CA GLN A 142 6.53 -18.01 -1.76
C GLN A 142 7.41 -16.74 -1.70
N VAL A 143 6.79 -15.56 -1.79
CA VAL A 143 7.51 -14.27 -1.73
C VAL A 143 8.16 -14.10 -0.35
N GLN A 144 7.41 -14.32 0.74
CA GLN A 144 7.92 -14.19 2.09
C GLN A 144 9.05 -15.18 2.39
N GLU A 145 8.94 -16.44 1.91
CA GLU A 145 9.99 -17.44 2.03
C GLU A 145 11.28 -17.03 1.29
N ARG A 146 11.14 -16.40 0.10
CA ARG A 146 12.26 -15.91 -0.67
C ARG A 146 12.94 -14.70 -0.01
N LEU A 147 12.13 -13.74 0.44
CA LEU A 147 12.62 -12.50 1.06
C LEU A 147 13.06 -12.68 2.53
N LYS A 148 12.71 -13.81 3.16
CA LYS A 148 12.95 -14.12 4.59
C LYS A 148 12.34 -13.09 5.54
N ARG A 149 11.20 -12.51 5.16
CA ARG A 149 10.47 -11.51 5.93
C ARG A 149 8.99 -11.50 5.57
N PRO A 150 8.10 -11.04 6.46
CA PRO A 150 6.72 -10.78 6.10
C PRO A 150 6.64 -9.61 5.11
N ILE A 151 5.59 -9.61 4.30
CA ILE A 151 5.22 -8.49 3.43
C ILE A 151 3.84 -7.96 3.84
N LEU A 152 3.49 -6.76 3.34
CA LEU A 152 2.14 -6.23 3.41
C LEU A 152 1.47 -6.43 2.03
N VAL A 153 0.18 -6.73 2.06
CA VAL A 153 -0.62 -6.87 0.83
C VAL A 153 -1.69 -5.80 0.83
N GLU A 154 -1.77 -5.06 -0.27
CA GLU A 154 -2.64 -3.90 -0.41
C GLU A 154 -3.96 -4.23 -1.10
N ASN A 155 -5.05 -3.60 -0.65
CA ASN A 155 -6.35 -3.58 -1.31
C ASN A 155 -6.34 -2.63 -2.51
N LEU A 156 -7.06 -3.00 -3.57
CA LEU A 156 -7.10 -2.24 -4.82
C LEU A 156 -8.32 -1.33 -4.94
N SER A 157 -8.19 -0.29 -5.76
CA SER A 157 -9.34 0.27 -6.46
C SER A 157 -9.73 -0.67 -7.61
N ALA A 158 -10.98 -1.16 -7.59
CA ALA A 158 -11.51 -2.11 -8.58
C ALA A 158 -12.63 -1.46 -9.38
N TYR A 159 -12.50 -1.45 -10.70
CA TYR A 159 -13.49 -0.84 -11.62
C TYR A 159 -14.51 -1.87 -12.12
N LEU A 160 -14.46 -3.08 -11.59
CA LEU A 160 -15.39 -4.17 -11.90
C LEU A 160 -15.48 -5.13 -10.72
N SER A 161 -16.56 -5.87 -10.64
CA SER A 161 -16.77 -7.00 -9.75
C SER A 161 -17.02 -8.27 -10.56
N PHE A 162 -16.80 -9.41 -9.95
CA PHE A 162 -17.00 -10.71 -10.62
C PHE A 162 -18.31 -11.36 -10.14
N ALA A 163 -19.03 -11.98 -11.05
CA ALA A 163 -20.32 -12.63 -10.74
C ALA A 163 -20.20 -13.82 -9.76
N ASP A 164 -19.00 -14.37 -9.60
CA ASP A 164 -18.70 -15.48 -8.70
C ASP A 164 -18.05 -15.03 -7.37
N ASP A 165 -17.99 -13.73 -7.11
CA ASP A 165 -17.55 -13.20 -5.82
C ASP A 165 -18.42 -13.79 -4.69
N SER A 166 -17.76 -14.41 -3.73
CA SER A 166 -18.41 -15.14 -2.64
C SER A 166 -17.81 -14.87 -1.26
N ILE A 167 -16.75 -14.09 -1.19
CA ILE A 167 -16.07 -13.67 0.04
C ILE A 167 -16.06 -12.14 0.05
N ALA A 168 -16.53 -11.52 1.14
CA ALA A 168 -16.36 -10.08 1.32
C ALA A 168 -14.88 -9.73 1.42
N GLU A 169 -14.44 -8.63 0.79
CA GLU A 169 -13.02 -8.26 0.74
C GLU A 169 -12.35 -8.18 2.13
N PRO A 170 -12.94 -7.58 3.20
CA PRO A 170 -12.33 -7.60 4.52
C PRO A 170 -12.12 -9.02 5.08
N ALA A 171 -13.04 -9.95 4.78
CA ALA A 171 -12.91 -11.35 5.18
C ALA A 171 -11.83 -12.09 4.38
N LEU A 172 -11.65 -11.73 3.10
CA LEU A 172 -10.57 -12.26 2.28
C LEU A 172 -9.20 -11.83 2.83
N PHE A 173 -9.01 -10.55 3.15
CA PHE A 173 -7.77 -10.06 3.78
C PHE A 173 -7.52 -10.68 5.16
N ALA A 174 -8.56 -10.83 5.99
CA ALA A 174 -8.44 -11.52 7.27
C ALA A 174 -7.93 -12.96 7.10
N ALA A 175 -8.52 -13.72 6.16
CA ALA A 175 -8.12 -15.08 5.86
C ALA A 175 -6.74 -15.17 5.20
N LEU A 176 -6.36 -14.21 4.36
CA LEU A 176 -5.04 -14.11 3.76
C LEU A 176 -3.96 -13.92 4.83
N CYS A 177 -4.14 -12.94 5.71
CA CYS A 177 -3.19 -12.64 6.78
C CYS A 177 -3.07 -13.83 7.76
N GLU A 178 -4.19 -14.45 8.14
CA GLU A 178 -4.19 -15.63 9.01
C GLU A 178 -3.42 -16.81 8.41
N ARG A 179 -3.60 -17.09 7.11
CA ARG A 179 -3.04 -18.28 6.46
C ARG A 179 -1.58 -18.11 6.03
N SER A 180 -1.21 -16.91 5.56
CA SER A 180 0.13 -16.65 5.02
C SER A 180 1.08 -15.97 6.01
N GLY A 181 0.54 -15.37 7.09
CA GLY A 181 1.33 -14.59 8.04
C GLY A 181 1.77 -13.22 7.52
N CYS A 182 1.24 -12.75 6.39
CA CYS A 182 1.45 -11.39 5.91
C CYS A 182 0.64 -10.37 6.73
N GLY A 183 0.94 -9.09 6.58
CA GLY A 183 0.05 -8.02 7.02
C GLY A 183 -0.74 -7.43 5.86
N MET A 184 -1.64 -6.51 6.18
CA MET A 184 -2.37 -5.69 5.20
C MET A 184 -1.75 -4.30 5.14
N LEU A 185 -1.54 -3.79 3.94
CA LEU A 185 -1.46 -2.37 3.67
C LEU A 185 -2.88 -1.91 3.35
N LEU A 186 -3.40 -0.99 4.16
CA LEU A 186 -4.75 -0.49 4.00
C LEU A 186 -4.70 0.84 3.24
N ASP A 187 -5.03 0.82 1.96
CA ASP A 187 -5.30 2.05 1.23
C ASP A 187 -6.75 2.49 1.43
N VAL A 188 -6.92 3.62 2.13
CA VAL A 188 -8.26 4.16 2.42
C VAL A 188 -8.83 4.95 1.25
N ASN A 189 -7.98 5.44 0.31
CA ASN A 189 -8.43 6.07 -0.92
C ASN A 189 -9.08 5.02 -1.84
N ASN A 190 -8.47 3.83 -1.96
CA ASN A 190 -8.98 2.75 -2.81
C ASN A 190 -10.37 2.28 -2.38
N ILE A 191 -10.61 2.11 -1.08
CA ILE A 191 -11.97 1.75 -0.61
C ILE A 191 -12.97 2.88 -0.82
N MET A 192 -12.56 4.15 -0.76
CA MET A 192 -13.44 5.29 -1.07
C MET A 192 -13.78 5.33 -2.56
N VAL A 193 -12.78 5.18 -3.44
CA VAL A 193 -12.97 5.11 -4.90
C VAL A 193 -13.93 3.97 -5.27
N ASN A 194 -13.77 2.79 -4.68
CA ASN A 194 -14.66 1.65 -4.90
C ASN A 194 -16.10 1.99 -4.50
N ALA A 195 -16.33 2.54 -3.31
CA ALA A 195 -17.66 2.89 -2.82
C ALA A 195 -18.35 3.96 -3.68
N LEU A 196 -17.59 4.95 -4.18
CA LEU A 196 -18.09 5.98 -5.08
C LEU A 196 -18.50 5.37 -6.44
N ASN A 197 -17.68 4.47 -6.99
CA ASN A 197 -17.96 3.80 -8.26
C ASN A 197 -19.10 2.78 -8.17
N GLU A 198 -19.30 2.17 -7.02
CA GLU A 198 -20.45 1.30 -6.74
C GLU A 198 -21.77 2.08 -6.61
N GLY A 199 -21.70 3.40 -6.42
CA GLY A 199 -22.86 4.27 -6.30
C GLY A 199 -23.68 4.01 -5.03
N VAL A 200 -23.02 3.64 -3.92
CA VAL A 200 -23.71 3.42 -2.64
C VAL A 200 -24.24 4.74 -2.08
N ASP A 201 -25.37 4.72 -1.37
CA ASP A 201 -26.06 5.93 -0.85
C ASP A 201 -25.17 6.76 0.09
N ASP A 202 -24.36 6.13 0.92
CA ASP A 202 -23.43 6.79 1.86
C ASP A 202 -22.06 6.11 1.77
N PRO A 203 -21.18 6.59 0.87
CA PRO A 203 -19.85 6.03 0.66
C PRO A 203 -18.98 6.03 1.93
N LEU A 204 -19.01 7.12 2.70
CA LEU A 204 -18.20 7.22 3.91
C LEU A 204 -18.64 6.21 4.99
N ALA A 205 -19.94 6.06 5.22
CA ALA A 205 -20.45 5.05 6.14
C ALA A 205 -20.18 3.62 5.64
N HIS A 206 -20.23 3.39 4.32
CA HIS A 206 -19.87 2.11 3.72
C HIS A 206 -18.39 1.77 4.00
N CYS A 207 -17.48 2.69 3.72
CA CYS A 207 -16.04 2.52 3.94
C CYS A 207 -15.70 2.33 5.44
N LYS A 208 -16.39 3.04 6.35
CA LYS A 208 -16.23 2.81 7.79
C LYS A 208 -16.61 1.38 8.20
N ARG A 209 -17.70 0.83 7.64
CA ARG A 209 -18.08 -0.59 7.89
C ARG A 209 -17.04 -1.57 7.35
N TYR A 210 -16.41 -1.26 6.21
CA TYR A 210 -15.28 -2.04 5.69
C TYR A 210 -14.14 -2.10 6.71
N ILE A 211 -13.69 -0.93 7.20
CA ILE A 211 -12.62 -0.81 8.21
C ILE A 211 -13.00 -1.55 9.51
N ASP A 212 -14.24 -1.41 9.97
CA ASP A 212 -14.72 -2.05 11.19
C ASP A 212 -14.77 -3.59 11.08
N ALA A 213 -14.94 -4.12 9.87
CA ALA A 213 -14.93 -5.56 9.60
C ALA A 213 -13.52 -6.17 9.59
N LEU A 214 -12.47 -5.36 9.46
CA LEU A 214 -11.08 -5.85 9.51
C LEU A 214 -10.69 -6.24 10.94
N PRO A 215 -10.04 -7.40 11.14
CA PRO A 215 -9.54 -7.79 12.45
C PRO A 215 -8.47 -6.81 12.97
N PRO A 216 -8.45 -6.52 14.28
CA PRO A 216 -7.35 -5.77 14.87
C PRO A 216 -5.99 -6.45 14.63
N GLY A 217 -4.97 -5.65 14.29
CA GLY A 217 -3.58 -6.11 14.21
C GLY A 217 -3.17 -6.69 12.86
N ILE A 218 -4.05 -6.77 11.85
CA ILE A 218 -3.62 -7.17 10.51
C ILE A 218 -3.07 -6.00 9.68
N VAL A 219 -3.49 -4.76 9.96
CA VAL A 219 -3.04 -3.56 9.24
C VAL A 219 -1.65 -3.17 9.75
N GLY A 220 -0.68 -3.13 8.85
CA GLY A 220 0.71 -2.76 9.13
C GLY A 220 1.12 -1.38 8.62
N GLU A 221 0.38 -0.83 7.66
CA GLU A 221 0.58 0.49 7.06
C GLU A 221 -0.75 1.01 6.49
N ILE A 222 -0.89 2.34 6.41
CA ILE A 222 -2.05 3.01 5.79
C ILE A 222 -1.55 3.91 4.67
N HIS A 223 -2.15 3.81 3.48
CA HIS A 223 -1.94 4.74 2.38
C HIS A 223 -3.07 5.76 2.27
N LEU A 224 -2.69 6.99 1.93
CA LEU A 224 -3.56 8.14 1.70
C LEU A 224 -3.22 8.74 0.34
N ALA A 225 -4.20 8.97 -0.49
CA ALA A 225 -4.05 9.61 -1.78
C ALA A 225 -5.26 10.51 -2.10
N GLY A 226 -5.17 11.24 -3.20
CA GLY A 226 -6.30 11.90 -3.81
C GLY A 226 -6.76 11.13 -5.03
N TYR A 227 -8.02 11.32 -5.44
CA TYR A 227 -8.63 10.70 -6.60
C TYR A 227 -9.20 11.74 -7.56
N CYS A 228 -9.37 11.36 -8.83
CA CYS A 228 -9.98 12.19 -9.88
C CYS A 228 -11.44 11.79 -10.13
N GLU A 229 -12.35 12.74 -10.04
CA GLU A 229 -13.75 12.55 -10.43
C GLU A 229 -13.96 12.96 -11.89
N THR A 230 -14.57 12.08 -12.67
CA THR A 230 -15.04 12.37 -14.02
C THR A 230 -16.56 12.26 -14.10
N ASP A 231 -17.15 12.63 -15.22
CA ASP A 231 -18.60 12.50 -15.42
C ASP A 231 -19.10 11.05 -15.41
N GLN A 232 -18.21 10.06 -15.55
CA GLN A 232 -18.58 8.66 -15.72
C GLN A 232 -18.05 7.76 -14.61
N ILE A 233 -16.89 8.07 -14.05
CA ILE A 233 -16.17 7.18 -13.11
C ILE A 233 -15.24 8.02 -12.25
N VAL A 234 -15.01 7.56 -11.04
CA VAL A 234 -13.96 8.05 -10.15
C VAL A 234 -12.69 7.23 -10.40
N ILE A 235 -11.59 7.92 -10.66
CA ILE A 235 -10.31 7.30 -11.01
C ILE A 235 -9.34 7.46 -9.83
N ASP A 236 -8.76 6.37 -9.42
CA ASP A 236 -7.65 6.29 -8.48
C ASP A 236 -6.36 6.66 -9.21
N ASP A 237 -6.08 7.95 -9.34
CA ASP A 237 -4.95 8.47 -10.10
C ASP A 237 -3.80 8.99 -9.23
N HIS A 238 -4.02 9.10 -7.93
CA HIS A 238 -3.07 9.68 -6.97
C HIS A 238 -2.45 10.99 -7.46
N GLY A 239 -3.27 11.83 -8.09
CA GLY A 239 -2.83 13.06 -8.77
C GLY A 239 -3.27 14.36 -8.09
N SER A 240 -3.86 14.28 -6.91
CA SER A 240 -4.40 15.44 -6.21
C SER A 240 -4.19 15.34 -4.69
N ARG A 241 -4.55 16.42 -3.96
CA ARG A 241 -4.57 16.40 -2.50
C ARG A 241 -5.55 15.36 -1.98
N VAL A 242 -5.23 14.79 -0.82
CA VAL A 242 -6.14 13.90 -0.09
C VAL A 242 -7.48 14.60 0.14
N ARG A 243 -8.57 13.93 -0.22
CA ARG A 243 -9.92 14.48 -0.14
C ARG A 243 -10.44 14.48 1.29
N ALA A 244 -11.43 15.33 1.59
CA ALA A 244 -11.99 15.48 2.92
C ALA A 244 -12.63 14.18 3.46
N ASP A 245 -13.27 13.39 2.62
CA ASP A 245 -13.85 12.10 2.94
C ASP A 245 -12.78 11.02 3.22
N VAL A 246 -11.67 11.03 2.47
CA VAL A 246 -10.51 10.17 2.72
C VAL A 246 -9.85 10.53 4.06
N TRP A 247 -9.71 11.83 4.38
CA TRP A 247 -9.25 12.26 5.70
C TRP A 247 -10.17 11.78 6.83
N ALA A 248 -11.49 11.91 6.66
CA ALA A 248 -12.46 11.44 7.65
C ALA A 248 -12.40 9.91 7.83
N LEU A 249 -12.14 9.17 6.75
CA LEU A 249 -11.96 7.73 6.78
C LEU A 249 -10.63 7.34 7.45
N TYR A 250 -9.55 8.07 7.17
CA TYR A 250 -8.28 7.89 7.85
C TYR A 250 -8.37 8.10 9.36
N GLU A 251 -9.05 9.15 9.81
CA GLU A 251 -9.31 9.35 11.24
C GLU A 251 -10.08 8.18 11.85
N HIS A 252 -11.04 7.59 11.12
CA HIS A 252 -11.75 6.40 11.56
C HIS A 252 -10.81 5.19 11.67
N ALA A 253 -9.94 4.98 10.69
CA ALA A 253 -8.95 3.91 10.70
C ALA A 253 -7.98 4.05 11.90
N LEU A 254 -7.49 5.27 12.17
CA LEU A 254 -6.65 5.53 13.34
C LEU A 254 -7.36 5.25 14.67
N ARG A 255 -8.64 5.59 14.79
CA ARG A 255 -9.44 5.25 15.99
C ARG A 255 -9.61 3.73 16.14
N ARG A 256 -9.73 3.01 15.04
CA ARG A 256 -9.93 1.55 15.03
C ARG A 256 -8.66 0.78 15.32
N PHE A 257 -7.53 1.17 14.74
CA PHE A 257 -6.29 0.41 14.76
C PHE A 257 -5.17 1.03 15.61
N GLY A 258 -5.34 2.29 16.06
CA GLY A 258 -4.28 3.06 16.71
C GLY A 258 -3.38 3.79 15.69
N ALA A 259 -2.32 4.41 16.19
CA ALA A 259 -1.34 5.08 15.37
C ALA A 259 -0.49 4.06 14.61
N LEU A 260 -0.72 3.94 13.31
CA LEU A 260 0.02 3.07 12.38
C LEU A 260 0.90 3.90 11.44
N PRO A 261 2.00 3.32 10.92
CA PRO A 261 2.75 3.94 9.82
C PRO A 261 1.81 4.36 8.71
N THR A 262 1.95 5.59 8.25
CA THR A 262 1.07 6.18 7.25
C THR A 262 1.88 6.85 6.17
N LEU A 263 1.53 6.62 4.91
CA LEU A 263 2.11 7.23 3.73
C LEU A 263 1.11 8.17 3.05
N VAL A 264 1.60 9.30 2.57
CA VAL A 264 0.88 10.09 1.55
C VAL A 264 1.50 9.77 0.20
N GLU A 265 0.69 9.17 -0.67
CA GLU A 265 1.07 8.78 -2.02
C GLU A 265 0.63 9.84 -3.04
N TRP A 266 1.51 10.11 -4.01
CA TRP A 266 1.23 11.04 -5.09
C TRP A 266 2.03 10.62 -6.33
N ASP A 267 1.34 10.11 -7.37
CA ASP A 267 1.97 9.42 -8.50
C ASP A 267 1.88 10.19 -9.81
N THR A 268 0.77 10.87 -10.04
CA THR A 268 0.52 11.66 -11.24
C THR A 268 0.46 13.14 -10.86
N ASP A 269 0.68 14.04 -11.81
CA ASP A 269 0.69 15.49 -11.56
C ASP A 269 1.45 15.90 -10.28
N VAL A 270 2.64 15.29 -10.11
CA VAL A 270 3.46 15.41 -8.90
C VAL A 270 3.70 16.89 -8.53
N PRO A 271 3.24 17.34 -7.34
CA PRO A 271 3.27 18.74 -6.95
C PRO A 271 4.67 19.17 -6.47
N PRO A 272 4.92 20.46 -6.18
CA PRO A 272 6.08 20.87 -5.41
C PRO A 272 6.17 20.13 -4.08
N LEU A 273 7.38 19.77 -3.63
CA LEU A 273 7.62 18.98 -2.42
C LEU A 273 6.91 19.56 -1.18
N ALA A 274 6.87 20.89 -1.04
CA ALA A 274 6.21 21.56 0.08
C ALA A 274 4.69 21.26 0.15
N VAL A 275 4.04 20.95 -0.96
CA VAL A 275 2.63 20.56 -0.98
C VAL A 275 2.48 19.14 -0.44
N LEU A 276 3.30 18.20 -0.90
CA LEU A 276 3.27 16.81 -0.47
C LEU A 276 3.65 16.67 1.02
N THR A 277 4.68 17.36 1.48
CA THR A 277 5.07 17.38 2.89
C THR A 277 4.00 18.03 3.78
N GLY A 278 3.24 19.01 3.25
CA GLY A 278 2.11 19.60 3.97
C GLY A 278 0.97 18.59 4.22
N GLU A 279 0.69 17.68 3.28
CA GLU A 279 -0.26 16.57 3.50
C GLU A 279 0.30 15.56 4.53
N ALA A 280 1.60 15.24 4.45
CA ALA A 280 2.26 14.37 5.43
C ALA A 280 2.29 14.97 6.84
N ASP A 281 2.46 16.27 6.96
CA ASP A 281 2.37 16.98 8.25
C ASP A 281 0.94 16.89 8.84
N HIS A 282 -0.08 17.00 8.00
CA HIS A 282 -1.47 16.82 8.43
C HIS A 282 -1.71 15.39 8.92
N ALA A 283 -1.28 14.37 8.19
CA ALA A 283 -1.36 12.98 8.65
C ALA A 283 -0.61 12.77 9.97
N SER A 284 0.57 13.37 10.10
CA SER A 284 1.38 13.30 11.33
C SER A 284 0.69 13.91 12.54
N MET A 285 -0.02 15.04 12.37
CA MET A 285 -0.81 15.63 13.45
C MET A 285 -1.92 14.69 13.94
N LEU A 286 -2.62 14.03 13.02
CA LEU A 286 -3.66 13.06 13.37
C LEU A 286 -3.09 11.84 14.09
N LEU A 287 -1.95 11.30 13.61
CA LEU A 287 -1.22 10.22 14.27
C LEU A 287 -0.86 10.57 15.72
N GLN A 288 -0.29 11.76 15.93
CA GLN A 288 0.14 12.23 17.25
C GLN A 288 -1.05 12.42 18.20
N ARG A 289 -2.18 12.95 17.72
CA ARG A 289 -3.41 13.11 18.52
C ARG A 289 -3.93 11.76 19.01
N VAL A 290 -4.02 10.75 18.12
CA VAL A 290 -4.46 9.41 18.50
C VAL A 290 -3.49 8.74 19.47
N ALA A 291 -2.19 8.89 19.26
CA ALA A 291 -1.17 8.34 20.17
C ALA A 291 -1.18 9.00 21.55
N ALA A 292 -1.55 10.29 21.65
CA ALA A 292 -1.73 10.99 22.91
C ALA A 292 -3.02 10.60 23.66
N GLY A 293 -3.89 9.80 23.05
CA GLY A 293 -5.18 9.42 23.62
C GLY A 293 -6.25 10.50 23.51
N ASP A 294 -6.00 11.56 22.72
CA ASP A 294 -6.98 12.58 22.45
C ASP A 294 -8.10 11.99 21.57
N THR A 295 -9.31 11.99 22.12
CA THR A 295 -10.50 11.66 21.31
C THR A 295 -10.64 12.73 20.23
N VAL A 296 -10.37 12.36 18.98
CA VAL A 296 -10.74 13.18 17.83
C VAL A 296 -12.26 13.33 17.89
N ALA A 297 -12.73 14.55 18.14
CA ALA A 297 -14.16 14.82 18.22
C ALA A 297 -14.86 14.39 16.93
N ALA A 298 -15.99 13.71 17.10
CA ALA A 298 -16.79 13.17 15.99
C ALA A 298 -17.40 14.29 15.13
#